data_66e53f98b724469ea02220a1c43a56ba
#
_entry.id   66e53f98b724469ea02220a1c43a56ba
#
_cell.length_a   1.000
_cell.length_b   1.000
_cell.length_c   1.000
_cell.angle_alpha   90.00
_cell.angle_beta   90.00
_cell.angle_gamma   90.00
#
_symmetry.space_group_name_H-M   'P 1'
#
loop_
_entity.id
_entity.type
_entity.pdbx_description
1 polymer ?
#
loop_
_entity_poly.entity_id
_entity_poly.type
_entity_poly.pdbx_seq_one_letter_code
_entity_poly.pdbx_strand_id
1 'polypeptide(L)'
;MSVARLPAESNNLKPKRARMEIRPVLGFSNEDKIGTIQPHDDALVVTLRIGGYDVKRVLVDQGSTVEVMYPDLYKGLGLKPEDLTTYNSPLISFKGKTVIPKGQIRLPIQTGSEVVEINFIVVDAYSPYMAIMARPWLHALEAVSSTLHQKVKYPSRGHVEEIVGNQPVARQCLVATISRQHKTSSSATAERDL
;
A
#
# COMPACT_ATOMS: atom_id res chain seq x y z
N MET A 1 30.12 43.49 -54.90
CA MET A 1 28.97 42.85 -54.24
C MET A 1 29.22 42.90 -52.75
N SER A 2 28.48 43.76 -52.01
CA SER A 2 28.63 43.97 -50.55
C SER A 2 27.59 43.15 -49.82
N VAL A 3 28.01 42.25 -48.91
CA VAL A 3 27.09 41.44 -48.09
C VAL A 3 27.05 42.08 -46.70
N ALA A 4 25.90 42.64 -46.34
CA ALA A 4 25.67 43.21 -45.05
C ALA A 4 25.35 42.08 -44.02
N ARG A 5 26.09 42.05 -42.88
CA ARG A 5 25.79 41.22 -41.72
C ARG A 5 24.75 41.90 -40.86
N LEU A 6 23.63 41.22 -40.59
CA LEU A 6 22.66 41.63 -39.60
C LEU A 6 23.19 41.29 -38.17
N PRO A 7 22.94 42.17 -37.17
CA PRO A 7 23.33 41.89 -35.80
C PRO A 7 22.42 40.85 -35.17
N ALA A 8 23.04 39.85 -34.49
CA ALA A 8 22.31 38.88 -33.69
C ALA A 8 21.75 39.55 -32.42
N GLU A 9 20.44 39.60 -32.28
CA GLU A 9 19.79 39.95 -31.01
C GLU A 9 20.04 38.85 -29.99
N SER A 10 20.81 39.16 -28.97
CA SER A 10 21.01 38.32 -27.80
C SER A 10 19.74 38.38 -26.93
N ASN A 11 18.83 37.41 -27.10
CA ASN A 11 17.73 37.19 -26.18
C ASN A 11 18.28 36.65 -24.85
N ASN A 12 18.56 37.58 -23.94
CA ASN A 12 19.03 37.30 -22.58
C ASN A 12 17.80 36.88 -21.72
N LEU A 13 17.28 35.69 -21.98
CA LEU A 13 16.28 35.05 -21.12
C LEU A 13 16.96 34.63 -19.82
N LYS A 14 16.85 35.48 -18.79
CA LYS A 14 17.21 35.11 -17.42
C LYS A 14 16.45 33.84 -17.08
N PRO A 15 17.16 32.75 -16.65
CA PRO A 15 16.47 31.54 -16.24
C PRO A 15 15.57 31.88 -15.05
N LYS A 16 14.25 31.68 -15.18
CA LYS A 16 13.32 31.74 -14.05
C LYS A 16 13.87 30.76 -13.03
N ARG A 17 14.34 31.27 -11.88
CA ARG A 17 14.68 30.43 -10.72
C ARG A 17 13.45 29.58 -10.43
N ALA A 18 13.55 28.26 -10.65
CA ALA A 18 12.55 27.34 -10.21
C ALA A 18 12.39 27.55 -8.69
N ARG A 19 11.17 27.86 -8.27
CA ARG A 19 10.81 27.99 -6.86
C ARG A 19 11.07 26.61 -6.27
N MET A 20 12.11 26.50 -5.45
CA MET A 20 12.42 25.26 -4.75
C MET A 20 11.25 24.99 -3.82
N GLU A 21 10.39 24.03 -4.15
CA GLU A 21 9.34 23.56 -3.28
C GLU A 21 10.00 22.95 -2.05
N ILE A 22 9.86 23.60 -0.91
CA ILE A 22 10.34 23.10 0.37
C ILE A 22 9.43 21.93 0.73
N ARG A 23 9.91 20.71 0.53
CA ARG A 23 9.19 19.51 0.94
C ARG A 23 9.20 19.42 2.46
N PRO A 24 8.05 19.11 3.09
CA PRO A 24 7.99 18.96 4.54
C PRO A 24 8.85 17.77 4.99
N VAL A 25 9.46 17.89 6.17
CA VAL A 25 10.20 16.79 6.79
C VAL A 25 9.20 15.80 7.39
N LEU A 26 9.31 14.54 6.99
CA LEU A 26 8.50 13.46 7.55
C LEU A 26 9.22 12.84 8.74
N GLY A 27 8.53 12.72 9.87
CA GLY A 27 9.07 12.14 11.09
C GLY A 27 7.98 11.77 12.09
N PHE A 28 8.37 11.03 13.12
CA PHE A 28 7.47 10.61 14.21
C PHE A 28 8.02 11.10 15.55
N SER A 29 7.12 11.52 16.43
CA SER A 29 7.41 12.00 17.79
C SER A 29 6.56 11.24 18.82
N ASN A 30 6.76 11.51 20.10
CA ASN A 30 5.90 10.94 21.14
C ASN A 30 4.44 11.43 21.05
N GLU A 31 4.19 12.60 20.46
CA GLU A 31 2.84 13.12 20.25
C GLU A 31 2.06 12.28 19.25
N ASP A 32 2.74 11.63 18.29
CA ASP A 32 2.13 10.73 17.33
C ASP A 32 1.54 9.46 17.94
N LYS A 33 1.89 9.15 19.20
CA LYS A 33 1.34 8.02 19.95
C LYS A 33 -0.02 8.33 20.59
N ILE A 34 -0.43 9.60 20.61
CA ILE A 34 -1.73 9.99 21.17
C ILE A 34 -2.84 9.28 20.42
N GLY A 35 -3.74 8.62 21.18
CA GLY A 35 -4.82 7.81 20.61
C GLY A 35 -4.45 6.35 20.30
N THR A 36 -3.18 5.96 20.49
CA THR A 36 -2.77 4.54 20.41
C THR A 36 -2.74 3.90 21.79
N ILE A 37 -3.14 2.63 21.87
CA ILE A 37 -3.03 1.82 23.10
C ILE A 37 -1.59 1.32 23.19
N GLN A 38 -0.89 1.67 24.27
CA GLN A 38 0.52 1.32 24.52
C GLN A 38 0.65 0.48 25.80
N PRO A 39 1.61 -0.47 25.90
CA PRO A 39 2.44 -0.99 24.82
C PRO A 39 1.64 -1.89 23.87
N HIS A 40 2.07 -2.03 22.61
CA HIS A 40 1.44 -2.92 21.64
C HIS A 40 2.44 -3.42 20.58
N ASP A 41 2.04 -4.50 19.91
CA ASP A 41 2.70 -5.10 18.75
C ASP A 41 1.73 -5.22 17.55
N ASP A 42 0.66 -4.41 17.56
CA ASP A 42 -0.38 -4.45 16.54
C ASP A 42 0.18 -4.12 15.15
N ALA A 43 -0.24 -4.87 14.15
CA ALA A 43 0.03 -4.56 12.77
C ALA A 43 -0.60 -3.21 12.35
N LEU A 44 0.00 -2.53 11.40
CA LEU A 44 -0.57 -1.29 10.85
C LEU A 44 -1.67 -1.64 9.84
N VAL A 45 -2.90 -1.60 10.29
CA VAL A 45 -4.10 -1.90 9.48
C VAL A 45 -4.93 -0.64 9.32
N VAL A 46 -5.19 -0.27 8.07
CA VAL A 46 -5.84 0.99 7.71
C VAL A 46 -7.12 0.76 6.90
N THR A 47 -7.89 1.84 6.71
CA THR A 47 -8.93 1.93 5.70
C THR A 47 -8.41 2.80 4.57
N LEU A 48 -8.51 2.33 3.32
CA LEU A 48 -8.12 3.06 2.12
C LEU A 48 -9.23 3.07 1.09
N ARG A 49 -9.29 4.12 0.28
CA ARG A 49 -10.20 4.17 -0.85
C ARG A 49 -9.53 3.57 -2.08
N ILE A 50 -9.95 2.35 -2.44
CA ILE A 50 -9.41 1.53 -3.55
C ILE A 50 -10.47 1.37 -4.63
N GLY A 51 -10.18 1.76 -5.86
CA GLY A 51 -11.13 1.64 -6.97
C GLY A 51 -12.46 2.37 -6.73
N GLY A 52 -12.46 3.44 -5.92
CA GLY A 52 -13.65 4.21 -5.56
C GLY A 52 -14.42 3.71 -4.32
N TYR A 53 -13.98 2.62 -3.68
CA TYR A 53 -14.63 2.03 -2.50
C TYR A 53 -13.76 2.16 -1.25
N ASP A 54 -14.39 2.39 -0.09
CA ASP A 54 -13.69 2.42 1.21
C ASP A 54 -13.44 0.99 1.70
N VAL A 55 -12.19 0.55 1.55
CA VAL A 55 -11.75 -0.80 1.88
C VAL A 55 -11.13 -0.82 3.27
N LYS A 56 -11.74 -1.56 4.18
CA LYS A 56 -11.22 -1.82 5.53
C LYS A 56 -10.27 -3.02 5.52
N ARG A 57 -9.53 -3.21 6.62
CA ARG A 57 -8.61 -4.34 6.81
C ARG A 57 -7.50 -4.39 5.74
N VAL A 58 -6.96 -3.23 5.40
CA VAL A 58 -5.80 -3.11 4.51
C VAL A 58 -4.54 -3.09 5.37
N LEU A 59 -3.69 -4.10 5.22
CA LEU A 59 -2.40 -4.20 5.93
C LEU A 59 -1.36 -3.33 5.21
N VAL A 60 -0.65 -2.48 5.94
CA VAL A 60 0.54 -1.78 5.44
C VAL A 60 1.77 -2.57 5.84
N ASP A 61 2.49 -3.10 4.84
CA ASP A 61 3.67 -3.94 5.02
C ASP A 61 4.85 -3.44 4.18
N GLN A 62 5.72 -2.66 4.79
CA GLN A 62 6.93 -2.15 4.14
C GLN A 62 7.97 -3.24 3.83
N GLY A 63 7.81 -4.44 4.37
CA GLY A 63 8.65 -5.61 4.04
C GLY A 63 8.29 -6.24 2.69
N SER A 64 7.03 -6.12 2.26
CA SER A 64 6.56 -6.66 0.98
C SER A 64 7.02 -5.83 -0.21
N THR A 65 7.22 -6.52 -1.34
CA THR A 65 7.68 -5.91 -2.61
C THR A 65 6.57 -5.67 -3.62
N VAL A 66 5.40 -6.26 -3.40
CA VAL A 66 4.23 -6.16 -4.29
C VAL A 66 2.97 -6.00 -3.46
N GLU A 67 2.02 -5.24 -3.96
CA GLU A 67 0.69 -5.15 -3.40
C GLU A 67 -0.11 -6.41 -3.73
N VAL A 68 -0.81 -6.93 -2.72
CA VAL A 68 -1.59 -8.16 -2.86
C VAL A 68 -3.07 -7.86 -2.66
N MET A 69 -3.90 -8.38 -3.55
CA MET A 69 -5.36 -8.37 -3.43
C MET A 69 -5.86 -9.78 -3.11
N TYR A 70 -6.64 -9.89 -2.05
CA TYR A 70 -7.26 -11.14 -1.62
C TYR A 70 -8.67 -11.33 -2.19
N PRO A 71 -9.20 -12.59 -2.19
CA PRO A 71 -10.47 -12.92 -2.83
C PRO A 71 -11.67 -12.08 -2.39
N ASP A 72 -11.72 -11.70 -1.11
CA ASP A 72 -12.83 -10.92 -0.56
C ASP A 72 -12.90 -9.53 -1.21
N LEU A 73 -11.75 -8.88 -1.40
CA LEU A 73 -11.70 -7.58 -2.09
C LEU A 73 -11.97 -7.74 -3.59
N TYR A 74 -11.35 -8.73 -4.23
CA TYR A 74 -11.55 -9.01 -5.65
C TYR A 74 -13.04 -9.18 -6.00
N LYS A 75 -13.75 -9.97 -5.19
CA LYS A 75 -15.20 -10.18 -5.33
C LYS A 75 -16.01 -8.93 -4.95
N GLY A 76 -15.61 -8.26 -3.88
CA GLY A 76 -16.28 -7.05 -3.38
C GLY A 76 -16.26 -5.89 -4.37
N LEU A 77 -15.22 -5.79 -5.19
CA LEU A 77 -15.11 -4.82 -6.28
C LEU A 77 -15.84 -5.26 -7.57
N GLY A 78 -16.41 -6.46 -7.61
CA GLY A 78 -17.09 -7.00 -8.77
C GLY A 78 -16.18 -7.31 -9.95
N LEU A 79 -14.88 -7.50 -9.70
CA LEU A 79 -13.88 -7.76 -10.73
C LEU A 79 -14.04 -9.16 -11.33
N LYS A 80 -13.71 -9.26 -12.61
CA LYS A 80 -13.81 -10.49 -13.39
C LYS A 80 -12.44 -10.91 -13.92
N PRO A 81 -12.28 -12.19 -14.34
CA PRO A 81 -11.00 -12.67 -14.90
C PRO A 81 -10.52 -11.85 -16.12
N GLU A 82 -11.44 -11.33 -16.94
CA GLU A 82 -11.13 -10.49 -18.09
C GLU A 82 -10.57 -9.12 -17.74
N ASP A 83 -10.75 -8.65 -16.49
CA ASP A 83 -10.18 -7.39 -16.00
C ASP A 83 -8.70 -7.55 -15.60
N LEU A 84 -8.22 -8.80 -15.50
CA LEU A 84 -6.86 -9.10 -15.09
C LEU A 84 -5.92 -9.19 -16.28
N THR A 85 -4.73 -8.61 -16.12
CA THR A 85 -3.60 -8.86 -17.01
C THR A 85 -2.73 -10.00 -16.47
N THR A 86 -2.03 -10.69 -17.37
CA THR A 86 -1.18 -11.83 -16.99
C THR A 86 -0.05 -11.40 -16.07
N TYR A 87 0.18 -12.21 -15.01
CA TYR A 87 1.33 -12.08 -14.12
C TYR A 87 1.95 -13.45 -13.90
N ASN A 88 3.16 -13.67 -14.45
CA ASN A 88 3.76 -15.01 -14.56
C ASN A 88 4.74 -15.34 -13.43
N SER A 89 5.04 -14.39 -12.53
CA SER A 89 5.98 -14.64 -11.44
C SER A 89 5.27 -15.22 -10.22
N PRO A 90 5.73 -16.37 -9.68
CA PRO A 90 5.16 -16.91 -8.46
C PRO A 90 5.50 -16.01 -7.27
N LEU A 91 4.57 -15.90 -6.32
CA LEU A 91 4.82 -15.26 -5.03
C LEU A 91 5.29 -16.32 -4.03
N ILE A 92 6.31 -15.99 -3.27
CA ILE A 92 6.82 -16.87 -2.21
C ILE A 92 6.43 -16.25 -0.88
N SER A 93 5.65 -16.97 -0.08
CA SER A 93 5.32 -16.55 1.28
C SER A 93 6.50 -16.74 2.23
N PHE A 94 6.50 -16.07 3.39
CA PHE A 94 7.52 -16.26 4.44
C PHE A 94 7.67 -17.72 4.90
N LYS A 95 6.65 -18.54 4.74
CA LYS A 95 6.68 -19.99 5.04
C LYS A 95 7.22 -20.85 3.87
N GLY A 96 7.76 -20.23 2.84
CA GLY A 96 8.28 -20.91 1.64
C GLY A 96 7.21 -21.50 0.73
N LYS A 97 5.92 -21.26 1.01
CA LYS A 97 4.84 -21.72 0.12
C LYS A 97 4.76 -20.81 -1.10
N THR A 98 4.77 -21.42 -2.26
CA THR A 98 4.55 -20.74 -3.54
C THR A 98 3.05 -20.53 -3.75
N VAL A 99 2.67 -19.30 -4.09
CA VAL A 99 1.32 -18.93 -4.50
C VAL A 99 1.37 -18.49 -5.95
N ILE A 100 0.57 -19.15 -6.80
CA ILE A 100 0.43 -18.75 -8.20
C ILE A 100 -0.65 -17.68 -8.27
N PRO A 101 -0.32 -16.46 -8.74
CA PRO A 101 -1.30 -15.39 -8.91
C PRO A 101 -2.36 -15.72 -9.97
N LYS A 102 -3.58 -15.18 -9.79
CA LYS A 102 -4.61 -15.19 -10.83
C LYS A 102 -4.30 -14.20 -11.96
N GLY A 103 -3.51 -13.18 -11.67
CA GLY A 103 -3.15 -12.10 -12.55
C GLY A 103 -2.87 -10.82 -11.77
N GLN A 104 -2.84 -9.71 -12.46
CA GLN A 104 -2.68 -8.39 -11.85
C GLN A 104 -3.72 -7.40 -12.40
N ILE A 105 -4.03 -6.40 -11.57
CA ILE A 105 -4.94 -5.31 -11.93
C ILE A 105 -4.38 -3.99 -11.42
N ARG A 106 -4.54 -2.94 -12.21
CA ARG A 106 -4.17 -1.58 -11.84
C ARG A 106 -5.40 -0.82 -11.37
N LEU A 107 -5.34 -0.27 -10.15
CA LEU A 107 -6.45 0.47 -9.54
C LEU A 107 -5.96 1.77 -8.92
N PRO A 108 -6.79 2.83 -8.94
CA PRO A 108 -6.53 4.08 -8.23
C PRO A 108 -6.71 3.87 -6.72
N ILE A 109 -5.74 4.37 -5.96
CA ILE A 109 -5.79 4.51 -4.51
C ILE A 109 -5.89 5.98 -4.19
N GLN A 110 -6.99 6.38 -3.58
CA GLN A 110 -7.17 7.75 -3.11
C GLN A 110 -6.77 7.85 -1.64
N THR A 111 -5.86 8.77 -1.36
CA THR A 111 -5.32 9.03 -0.04
C THR A 111 -5.38 10.54 0.20
N GLY A 112 -6.37 10.98 0.99
CA GLY A 112 -6.65 12.41 1.11
C GLY A 112 -6.91 13.05 -0.25
N SER A 113 -6.09 14.03 -0.63
CA SER A 113 -6.16 14.70 -1.94
C SER A 113 -5.31 14.03 -3.02
N GLU A 114 -4.48 13.06 -2.65
CA GLU A 114 -3.60 12.35 -3.58
C GLU A 114 -4.29 11.12 -4.17
N VAL A 115 -4.04 10.86 -5.45
CA VAL A 115 -4.47 9.64 -6.14
C VAL A 115 -3.27 9.00 -6.81
N VAL A 116 -2.98 7.76 -6.47
CA VAL A 116 -1.89 7.00 -7.07
C VAL A 116 -2.43 5.72 -7.71
N GLU A 117 -1.93 5.40 -8.89
CA GLU A 117 -2.28 4.17 -9.61
C GLU A 117 -1.35 3.04 -9.19
N ILE A 118 -1.91 1.97 -8.64
CA ILE A 118 -1.15 0.85 -8.06
C ILE A 118 -1.55 -0.47 -8.73
N ASN A 119 -0.54 -1.30 -8.99
CA ASN A 119 -0.72 -2.66 -9.52
C ASN A 119 -0.88 -3.65 -8.37
N PHE A 120 -2.04 -4.28 -8.26
CA PHE A 120 -2.30 -5.36 -7.32
C PHE A 120 -2.08 -6.71 -7.97
N ILE A 121 -1.40 -7.60 -7.29
CA ILE A 121 -1.31 -9.02 -7.64
C ILE A 121 -2.49 -9.73 -6.98
N VAL A 122 -3.38 -10.31 -7.79
CA VAL A 122 -4.57 -11.02 -7.31
C VAL A 122 -4.20 -12.46 -7.01
N VAL A 123 -4.46 -12.89 -5.78
CA VAL A 123 -4.17 -14.24 -5.31
C VAL A 123 -5.43 -14.98 -4.90
N ASP A 124 -5.40 -16.32 -4.97
CA ASP A 124 -6.47 -17.17 -4.47
C ASP A 124 -6.03 -17.85 -3.16
N ALA A 125 -5.84 -17.04 -2.15
CA ALA A 125 -5.44 -17.48 -0.82
C ALA A 125 -6.29 -16.79 0.23
N TYR A 126 -6.58 -17.50 1.32
CA TYR A 126 -7.26 -16.86 2.45
C TYR A 126 -6.34 -15.88 3.16
N SER A 127 -6.92 -14.74 3.50
CA SER A 127 -6.33 -13.77 4.41
C SER A 127 -7.44 -13.10 5.23
N PRO A 128 -7.19 -12.72 6.50
CA PRO A 128 -8.10 -11.85 7.24
C PRO A 128 -8.07 -10.41 6.73
N TYR A 129 -7.05 -10.07 5.94
CA TYR A 129 -6.92 -8.77 5.28
C TYR A 129 -7.57 -8.80 3.90
N MET A 130 -8.04 -7.63 3.46
CA MET A 130 -8.57 -7.43 2.12
C MET A 130 -7.45 -7.24 1.09
N ALA A 131 -6.40 -6.52 1.49
CA ALA A 131 -5.23 -6.25 0.69
C ALA A 131 -3.99 -6.04 1.56
N ILE A 132 -2.82 -6.14 0.93
CA ILE A 132 -1.53 -5.68 1.46
C ILE A 132 -1.06 -4.52 0.60
N MET A 133 -0.75 -3.40 1.25
CA MET A 133 -0.06 -2.27 0.65
C MET A 133 1.42 -2.38 0.99
N ALA A 134 2.24 -2.43 -0.05
CA ALA A 134 3.65 -2.71 0.02
C ALA A 134 4.51 -1.45 -0.22
N ARG A 135 5.81 -1.65 -0.47
CA ARG A 135 6.74 -0.54 -0.74
C ARG A 135 6.39 0.29 -1.97
N PRO A 136 5.92 -0.27 -3.12
CA PRO A 136 5.61 0.56 -4.29
C PRO A 136 4.58 1.66 -3.99
N TRP A 137 3.53 1.36 -3.21
CA TRP A 137 2.56 2.37 -2.79
C TRP A 137 3.18 3.43 -1.86
N LEU A 138 3.97 2.99 -0.86
CA LEU A 138 4.66 3.92 0.04
C LEU A 138 5.63 4.84 -0.74
N HIS A 139 6.36 4.29 -1.72
CA HIS A 139 7.26 5.06 -2.57
C HIS A 139 6.50 6.03 -3.49
N ALA A 140 5.36 5.60 -4.06
CA ALA A 140 4.53 6.46 -4.90
C ALA A 140 3.97 7.68 -4.16
N LEU A 141 3.72 7.54 -2.85
CA LEU A 141 3.30 8.62 -1.95
C LEU A 141 4.49 9.37 -1.31
N GLU A 142 5.73 8.94 -1.52
CA GLU A 142 6.90 9.40 -0.75
C GLU A 142 6.67 9.28 0.78
N ALA A 143 5.96 8.24 1.19
CA ALA A 143 5.45 8.05 2.54
C ALA A 143 6.43 7.32 3.45
N VAL A 144 6.31 7.58 4.75
CA VAL A 144 6.92 6.80 5.82
C VAL A 144 5.85 6.18 6.70
N SER A 145 6.06 4.93 7.13
CA SER A 145 5.13 4.22 8.00
C SER A 145 5.76 3.86 9.34
N SER A 146 4.95 3.84 10.39
CA SER A 146 5.36 3.41 11.73
C SER A 146 4.28 2.60 12.41
N THR A 147 4.57 1.34 12.67
CA THR A 147 3.70 0.46 13.48
C THR A 147 3.59 0.96 14.92
N LEU A 148 4.69 1.46 15.52
CA LEU A 148 4.69 2.00 16.87
C LEU A 148 3.71 3.16 17.04
N HIS A 149 3.59 4.03 16.02
CA HIS A 149 2.70 5.21 16.06
C HIS A 149 1.36 4.94 15.38
N GLN A 150 1.19 3.74 14.79
CA GLN A 150 -0.01 3.35 14.03
C GLN A 150 -0.38 4.38 12.95
N LYS A 151 0.64 4.86 12.19
CA LYS A 151 0.47 5.91 11.19
C LYS A 151 1.31 5.68 9.94
N VAL A 152 0.78 6.17 8.81
CA VAL A 152 1.54 6.47 7.60
C VAL A 152 1.50 7.98 7.40
N LYS A 153 2.66 8.62 7.24
CA LYS A 153 2.79 10.05 6.93
C LYS A 153 3.32 10.23 5.52
N TYR A 154 2.76 11.19 4.79
CA TYR A 154 3.17 11.49 3.42
C TYR A 154 3.06 13.00 3.13
N PRO A 155 3.87 13.53 2.19
CA PRO A 155 3.79 14.94 1.82
C PRO A 155 2.61 15.15 0.88
N SER A 156 1.83 16.19 1.12
CA SER A 156 0.74 16.63 0.25
C SER A 156 0.64 18.14 0.26
N ARG A 157 0.78 18.77 -0.90
CA ARG A 157 0.61 20.22 -1.13
C ARG A 157 1.37 21.11 -0.13
N GLY A 158 2.60 20.71 0.25
CA GLY A 158 3.48 21.47 1.13
C GLY A 158 3.24 21.27 2.63
N HIS A 159 2.38 20.35 3.03
CA HIS A 159 2.17 19.90 4.41
C HIS A 159 2.27 18.38 4.52
N VAL A 160 2.24 17.85 5.75
CA VAL A 160 2.22 16.42 6.03
C VAL A 160 0.78 15.99 6.27
N GLU A 161 0.33 14.99 5.52
CA GLU A 161 -0.92 14.27 5.79
C GLU A 161 -0.65 12.92 6.46
N GLU A 162 -1.67 12.39 7.13
CA GLU A 162 -1.58 11.15 7.90
C GLU A 162 -2.72 10.19 7.57
N ILE A 163 -2.38 8.89 7.50
CA ILE A 163 -3.34 7.79 7.55
C ILE A 163 -3.17 7.11 8.89
N VAL A 164 -4.25 6.97 9.64
CA VAL A 164 -4.23 6.40 10.98
C VAL A 164 -4.65 4.93 10.94
N GLY A 165 -3.89 4.08 11.63
CA GLY A 165 -4.16 2.67 11.82
C GLY A 165 -5.34 2.41 12.75
N ASN A 166 -5.93 1.23 12.64
CA ASN A 166 -7.03 0.77 13.47
C ASN A 166 -6.63 -0.48 14.28
N GLN A 167 -6.14 -0.28 15.51
CA GLN A 167 -5.69 -1.37 16.39
C GLN A 167 -6.78 -2.41 16.68
N PRO A 168 -8.05 -2.05 17.00
CA PRO A 168 -9.12 -3.04 17.13
C PRO A 168 -9.28 -3.95 15.92
N VAL A 169 -9.23 -3.39 14.72
CA VAL A 169 -9.32 -4.18 13.46
C VAL A 169 -8.09 -5.05 13.27
N ALA A 170 -6.89 -4.54 13.59
CA ALA A 170 -5.66 -5.31 13.53
C ALA A 170 -5.73 -6.56 14.42
N ARG A 171 -6.20 -6.41 15.66
CA ARG A 171 -6.39 -7.51 16.62
C ARG A 171 -7.44 -8.52 16.16
N GLN A 172 -8.56 -8.06 15.56
CA GLN A 172 -9.55 -8.95 14.95
C GLN A 172 -8.93 -9.81 13.83
N CYS A 173 -8.11 -9.20 12.98
CA CYS A 173 -7.40 -9.93 11.92
C CYS A 173 -6.42 -10.96 12.50
N LEU A 174 -5.69 -10.63 13.56
CA LEU A 174 -4.79 -11.56 14.25
C LEU A 174 -5.55 -12.76 14.82
N VAL A 175 -6.65 -12.53 15.53
CA VAL A 175 -7.49 -13.59 16.10
C VAL A 175 -8.03 -14.51 15.01
N ALA A 176 -8.49 -13.95 13.87
CA ALA A 176 -8.98 -14.74 12.73
C ALA A 176 -7.87 -15.63 12.14
N THR A 177 -6.63 -15.12 12.09
CA THR A 177 -5.46 -15.90 11.63
C THR A 177 -5.18 -17.09 12.55
N ILE A 178 -5.12 -16.85 13.86
CA ILE A 178 -4.83 -17.88 14.88
C ILE A 178 -5.92 -18.96 14.88
N SER A 179 -7.18 -18.56 14.90
CA SER A 179 -8.34 -19.47 14.90
C SER A 179 -8.35 -20.42 13.69
N ARG A 180 -7.92 -19.93 12.52
CA ARG A 180 -7.83 -20.77 11.32
C ARG A 180 -6.64 -21.73 11.38
N GLN A 181 -5.50 -21.33 11.93
CA GLN A 181 -4.34 -22.21 12.09
C GLN A 181 -4.69 -23.41 12.99
N HIS A 182 -5.42 -23.19 14.08
CA HIS A 182 -5.89 -24.26 14.95
C HIS A 182 -6.81 -25.26 14.24
N LYS A 183 -7.74 -24.77 13.40
CA LYS A 183 -8.65 -25.64 12.64
C LYS A 183 -7.91 -26.51 11.61
N THR A 184 -6.90 -25.95 10.93
CA THR A 184 -6.13 -26.71 9.94
C THR A 184 -5.18 -27.73 10.59
N SER A 185 -4.66 -27.47 11.79
CA SER A 185 -3.83 -28.44 12.52
C SER A 185 -4.67 -29.59 13.09
N SER A 186 -5.88 -29.32 13.58
CA SER A 186 -6.78 -30.37 14.12
C SER A 186 -7.28 -31.34 13.04
N SER A 187 -7.56 -30.83 11.83
CA SER A 187 -7.98 -31.72 10.71
C SER A 187 -6.85 -32.61 10.19
N ALA A 188 -5.60 -32.11 10.22
CA ALA A 188 -4.44 -32.90 9.77
C ALA A 188 -4.04 -34.00 10.75
N THR A 189 -4.44 -33.92 12.01
CA THR A 189 -4.19 -34.95 13.02
C THR A 189 -5.24 -36.07 12.92
N ALA A 190 -6.49 -35.74 12.61
CA ALA A 190 -7.58 -36.70 12.45
C ALA A 190 -7.45 -37.61 11.22
N GLU A 191 -6.71 -37.21 10.18
CA GLU A 191 -6.45 -38.05 8.99
C GLU A 191 -5.25 -39.02 9.15
N ARG A 192 -4.48 -38.92 10.23
CA ARG A 192 -3.34 -39.80 10.49
C ARG A 192 -3.68 -40.98 11.41
N ASP A 193 -4.85 -40.97 12.01
CA ASP A 193 -5.33 -42.01 12.94
C ASP A 193 -6.38 -42.96 12.30
N LEU A 194 -6.50 -42.97 10.96
CA LEU A 194 -7.26 -43.92 10.15
C LEU A 194 -6.31 -44.66 9.20
#